data_e6f722678e3b2c70496989ef66734209
#
_entry.id   e6f722678e3b2c70496989ef66734209
#
_cell.length_a   1.000
_cell.length_b   1.000
_cell.length_c   1.000
_cell.angle_alpha   90.00
_cell.angle_beta   90.00
_cell.angle_gamma   90.00
#
_symmetry.space_group_name_H-M   'P 1'
#
loop_
_entity.id
_entity.type
_entity.pdbx_description
1 polymer ?
#
loop_
_entity_poly.entity_id
_entity_poly.type
_entity_poly.pdbx_seq_one_letter_code
_entity_poly.pdbx_strand_id
1 'polypeptide(L)'
;MKMTNKNKVIQYLSNNQKPICDDCLSFELNFPQRQVANQICNALYMQGKIKRQRGTCHICEKSKLVNIKCDSMEIKNDIHRKNITRKLSEQYPWYWEGNIQSAIVSWLSQNRYKILSVANTAQRTPGKDIIAESLNGKKLWITVKGYPEKSSHTQARHWFAQAIFDLILYRDESPSVDLAMGLPDNF
;
A
#
# COMPACT_ATOMS: atom_id res chain seq x y z
N MET A 1 -27.82 -1.71 17.15
CA MET A 1 -26.97 -1.78 15.91
C MET A 1 -25.58 -2.27 16.28
N LYS A 2 -25.07 -3.38 15.73
CA LYS A 2 -23.70 -3.84 16.01
C LYS A 2 -22.68 -2.89 15.35
N MET A 3 -21.78 -2.36 16.16
CA MET A 3 -20.73 -1.47 15.68
C MET A 3 -19.71 -2.24 14.83
N THR A 4 -19.33 -1.69 13.68
CA THR A 4 -18.34 -2.32 12.79
C THR A 4 -16.95 -2.32 13.44
N ASN A 5 -16.09 -3.30 13.10
CA ASN A 5 -14.73 -3.37 13.62
C ASN A 5 -13.91 -2.10 13.31
N LYS A 6 -14.14 -1.48 12.16
CA LYS A 6 -13.54 -0.20 11.79
C LYS A 6 -13.91 0.93 12.76
N ASN A 7 -15.19 1.03 13.12
CA ASN A 7 -15.67 2.04 14.07
C ASN A 7 -15.14 1.80 15.48
N LYS A 8 -14.99 0.52 15.90
CA LYS A 8 -14.35 0.18 17.18
C LYS A 8 -12.92 0.68 17.25
N VAL A 9 -12.11 0.48 16.18
CA VAL A 9 -10.72 0.98 16.13
C VAL A 9 -10.68 2.50 16.21
N ILE A 10 -11.50 3.21 15.44
CA ILE A 10 -11.56 4.68 15.46
C ILE A 10 -11.92 5.19 16.85
N GLN A 11 -12.94 4.61 17.45
CA GLN A 11 -13.39 5.00 18.81
C GLN A 11 -12.32 4.74 19.85
N TYR A 12 -11.67 3.57 19.81
CA TYR A 12 -10.60 3.24 20.75
C TYR A 12 -9.44 4.23 20.66
N LEU A 13 -8.94 4.52 19.44
CA LEU A 13 -7.85 5.46 19.22
C LEU A 13 -8.26 6.91 19.54
N SER A 14 -9.55 7.25 19.41
CA SER A 14 -10.06 8.57 19.81
C SER A 14 -10.05 8.77 21.31
N ASN A 15 -10.35 7.72 22.06
CA ASN A 15 -10.44 7.79 23.53
C ASN A 15 -9.06 7.69 24.20
N ASN A 16 -8.09 6.98 23.58
CA ASN A 16 -6.83 6.66 24.25
C ASN A 16 -5.63 7.49 23.79
N GLN A 17 -5.67 8.17 22.66
CA GLN A 17 -4.64 9.06 22.10
C GLN A 17 -3.15 8.60 22.25
N LYS A 18 -2.90 7.39 22.75
CA LYS A 18 -1.57 6.81 23.00
C LYS A 18 -1.20 5.82 21.87
N PRO A 19 0.10 5.72 21.53
CA PRO A 19 0.54 4.80 20.49
C PRO A 19 0.31 3.34 20.87
N ILE A 20 -0.40 2.58 20.03
CA ILE A 20 -0.72 1.17 20.28
C ILE A 20 -0.37 0.30 19.07
N CYS A 21 0.31 -0.85 19.27
CA CYS A 21 0.61 -1.78 18.21
C CYS A 21 -0.61 -2.66 17.82
N ASP A 22 -0.56 -3.27 16.63
CA ASP A 22 -1.67 -4.09 16.12
C ASP A 22 -1.97 -5.30 17.02
N ASP A 23 -0.97 -5.89 17.68
CA ASP A 23 -1.17 -7.01 18.61
C ASP A 23 -2.01 -6.59 19.81
N CYS A 24 -1.60 -5.50 20.48
CA CYS A 24 -2.31 -4.99 21.65
C CYS A 24 -3.70 -4.46 21.28
N LEU A 25 -3.81 -3.76 20.15
CA LEU A 25 -5.11 -3.28 19.67
C LEU A 25 -6.07 -4.43 19.33
N SER A 26 -5.57 -5.52 18.77
CA SER A 26 -6.35 -6.73 18.50
C SER A 26 -6.87 -7.36 19.80
N PHE A 27 -6.03 -7.42 20.81
CA PHE A 27 -6.38 -7.94 22.13
C PHE A 27 -7.45 -7.07 22.81
N GLU A 28 -7.24 -5.75 22.88
CA GLU A 28 -8.17 -4.77 23.50
C GLU A 28 -9.55 -4.77 22.82
N LEU A 29 -9.61 -5.00 21.52
CA LEU A 29 -10.87 -5.00 20.78
C LEU A 29 -11.47 -6.39 20.57
N ASN A 30 -10.88 -7.42 21.17
CA ASN A 30 -11.29 -8.83 21.04
C ASN A 30 -11.41 -9.26 19.56
N PHE A 31 -10.43 -8.90 18.73
CA PHE A 31 -10.38 -9.40 17.37
C PHE A 31 -9.82 -10.82 17.34
N PRO A 32 -10.34 -11.71 16.46
CA PRO A 32 -9.93 -13.11 16.43
C PRO A 32 -8.44 -13.31 16.07
N GLN A 33 -7.87 -12.35 15.33
CA GLN A 33 -6.48 -12.40 14.87
C GLN A 33 -5.90 -10.99 14.73
N ARG A 34 -4.58 -10.86 14.97
CA ARG A 34 -3.82 -9.61 14.77
C ARG A 34 -3.99 -9.03 13.36
N GLN A 35 -4.08 -9.91 12.33
CA GLN A 35 -4.26 -9.48 10.94
C GLN A 35 -5.49 -8.60 10.74
N VAL A 36 -6.56 -8.81 11.50
CA VAL A 36 -7.78 -7.99 11.43
C VAL A 36 -7.47 -6.54 11.86
N ALA A 37 -6.75 -6.35 12.98
CA ALA A 37 -6.33 -5.02 13.42
C ALA A 37 -5.41 -4.38 12.36
N ASN A 38 -4.42 -5.11 11.85
CA ASN A 38 -3.48 -4.63 10.84
C ASN A 38 -4.20 -4.15 9.57
N GLN A 39 -5.11 -4.95 9.00
CA GLN A 39 -5.87 -4.61 7.80
C GLN A 39 -6.72 -3.35 7.99
N ILE A 40 -7.43 -3.27 9.14
CA ILE A 40 -8.27 -2.10 9.46
C ILE A 40 -7.41 -0.86 9.64
N CYS A 41 -6.31 -0.95 10.40
CA CYS A 41 -5.41 0.18 10.63
C CYS A 41 -4.72 0.64 9.34
N ASN A 42 -4.33 -0.28 8.43
CA ASN A 42 -3.83 0.08 7.12
C ASN A 42 -4.88 0.84 6.31
N ALA A 43 -6.12 0.35 6.25
CA ALA A 43 -7.20 1.03 5.55
C ALA A 43 -7.51 2.42 6.12
N LEU A 44 -7.48 2.58 7.45
CA LEU A 44 -7.68 3.87 8.12
C LEU A 44 -6.51 4.83 7.89
N TYR A 45 -5.27 4.33 7.88
CA TYR A 45 -4.07 5.10 7.54
C TYR A 45 -4.12 5.63 6.11
N MET A 46 -4.48 4.78 5.15
CA MET A 46 -4.66 5.18 3.74
C MET A 46 -5.76 6.23 3.55
N GLN A 47 -6.77 6.25 4.44
CA GLN A 47 -7.83 7.27 4.48
C GLN A 47 -7.41 8.55 5.24
N GLY A 48 -6.20 8.61 5.78
CA GLY A 48 -5.72 9.74 6.58
C GLY A 48 -6.39 9.90 7.96
N LYS A 49 -7.10 8.87 8.43
CA LYS A 49 -7.84 8.92 9.71
C LYS A 49 -6.99 8.61 10.93
N ILE A 50 -5.90 7.89 10.74
CA ILE A 50 -4.92 7.56 11.77
C ILE A 50 -3.51 7.70 11.22
N LYS A 51 -2.53 7.85 12.11
CA LYS A 51 -1.10 7.83 11.81
C LYS A 51 -0.51 6.48 12.19
N ARG A 52 0.35 5.92 11.33
CA ARG A 52 1.11 4.69 11.60
C ARG A 52 2.59 4.99 11.48
N GLN A 53 3.36 4.66 12.51
CA GLN A 53 4.81 4.89 12.55
C GLN A 53 5.51 3.88 13.47
N ARG A 54 6.81 3.71 13.34
CA ARG A 54 7.59 2.96 14.33
C ARG A 54 7.65 3.76 15.62
N GLY A 55 7.40 3.08 16.75
CA GLY A 55 7.42 3.70 18.07
C GLY A 55 7.15 2.68 19.17
N THR A 56 7.24 3.11 20.41
CA THR A 56 6.97 2.26 21.59
C THR A 56 5.46 2.14 21.82
N CYS A 57 4.95 0.92 21.87
CA CYS A 57 3.56 0.65 22.22
C CYS A 57 3.33 0.93 23.71
N HIS A 58 2.31 1.68 24.06
CA HIS A 58 2.04 2.06 25.46
C HIS A 58 1.56 0.89 26.33
N ILE A 59 1.14 -0.24 25.74
CA ILE A 59 0.69 -1.42 26.49
C ILE A 59 1.83 -2.42 26.69
N CYS A 60 2.49 -2.86 25.60
CA CYS A 60 3.52 -3.89 25.69
C CYS A 60 4.95 -3.35 25.75
N GLU A 61 5.12 -2.03 25.69
CA GLU A 61 6.40 -1.29 25.76
C GLU A 61 7.45 -1.70 24.70
N LYS A 62 7.04 -2.49 23.72
CA LYS A 62 7.93 -2.96 22.62
C LYS A 62 7.93 -1.94 21.48
N SER A 63 9.12 -1.76 20.86
CA SER A 63 9.25 -0.96 19.64
C SER A 63 8.65 -1.73 18.45
N LYS A 64 7.51 -1.23 17.96
CA LYS A 64 6.72 -1.84 16.86
C LYS A 64 6.12 -0.77 15.96
N LEU A 65 5.43 -1.20 14.91
CA LEU A 65 4.53 -0.31 14.18
C LEU A 65 3.32 -0.02 15.08
N VAL A 66 3.11 1.25 15.41
CA VAL A 66 2.03 1.71 16.29
C VAL A 66 1.04 2.60 15.55
N ASN A 67 -0.19 2.59 16.04
CA ASN A 67 -1.32 3.35 15.53
C ASN A 67 -1.66 4.48 16.51
N ILE A 68 -1.91 5.68 15.98
CA ILE A 68 -2.25 6.88 16.77
C ILE A 68 -3.37 7.60 16.01
N LYS A 69 -4.31 8.22 16.73
CA LYS A 69 -5.33 9.09 16.09
C LYS A 69 -4.65 10.27 15.40
N CYS A 70 -5.15 10.65 14.22
CA CYS A 70 -4.83 11.93 13.60
C CYS A 70 -5.70 13.02 14.21
N ASP A 71 -5.10 14.06 14.80
CA ASP A 71 -5.84 15.25 15.18
C ASP A 71 -6.21 16.04 13.92
N SER A 72 -7.43 16.57 13.91
CA SER A 72 -8.06 17.20 12.72
C SER A 72 -7.39 18.50 12.23
N MET A 73 -6.27 18.91 12.78
CA MET A 73 -5.46 20.04 12.31
C MET A 73 -4.36 19.68 11.30
N GLU A 74 -4.09 18.41 11.03
CA GLU A 74 -2.99 17.99 10.13
C GLU A 74 -3.44 17.66 8.68
N ILE A 75 -4.62 18.09 8.25
CA ILE A 75 -5.05 17.99 6.83
C ILE A 75 -4.20 18.88 5.87
N LYS A 76 -3.21 19.58 6.39
CA LYS A 76 -2.25 20.35 5.56
C LYS A 76 -1.09 19.54 4.99
N ASN A 77 -1.09 18.20 5.07
CA ASN A 77 0.06 17.36 4.71
C ASN A 77 -0.06 16.56 3.40
N ASP A 78 -0.83 17.02 2.42
CA ASP A 78 -0.59 16.57 1.02
C ASP A 78 0.80 16.98 0.51
N ILE A 79 1.37 18.05 1.06
CA ILE A 79 2.75 18.47 0.81
C ILE A 79 3.76 17.48 1.42
N HIS A 80 3.46 16.90 2.57
CA HIS A 80 4.35 15.94 3.25
C HIS A 80 4.35 14.55 2.57
N ARG A 81 3.23 14.10 2.03
CA ARG A 81 3.16 12.87 1.19
C ARG A 81 3.98 13.04 -0.09
N LYS A 82 3.85 14.17 -0.80
CA LYS A 82 4.67 14.48 -1.99
C LYS A 82 6.16 14.53 -1.65
N ASN A 83 6.54 15.04 -0.47
CA ASN A 83 7.92 15.10 -0.02
C ASN A 83 8.48 13.74 0.41
N ILE A 84 7.68 12.85 1.02
CA ILE A 84 8.12 11.48 1.36
C ILE A 84 8.28 10.66 0.10
N THR A 85 7.35 10.72 -0.85
CA THR A 85 7.47 10.04 -2.15
C THR A 85 8.68 10.54 -2.93
N ARG A 86 8.92 11.86 -2.94
CA ARG A 86 10.09 12.47 -3.58
C ARG A 86 11.40 12.06 -2.89
N LYS A 87 11.44 12.02 -1.56
CA LYS A 87 12.62 11.61 -0.79
C LYS A 87 12.93 10.11 -0.93
N LEU A 88 11.91 9.25 -1.09
CA LEU A 88 12.09 7.83 -1.41
C LEU A 88 12.57 7.64 -2.85
N SER A 89 12.07 8.41 -3.82
CA SER A 89 12.53 8.34 -5.21
C SER A 89 13.96 8.83 -5.39
N GLU A 90 14.46 9.73 -4.52
CA GLU A 90 15.85 10.18 -4.51
C GLU A 90 16.81 9.17 -3.86
N GLN A 91 16.29 8.23 -3.05
CA GLN A 91 17.08 7.23 -2.32
C GLN A 91 17.29 5.93 -3.10
N TYR A 92 16.44 5.63 -4.08
CA TYR A 92 16.48 4.41 -4.86
C TYR A 92 16.74 4.70 -6.34
N PRO A 93 17.43 3.81 -7.07
CA PRO A 93 17.66 3.99 -8.49
C PRO A 93 16.34 4.04 -9.26
N TRP A 94 16.33 4.70 -10.44
CA TRP A 94 15.11 4.89 -11.24
C TRP A 94 14.41 3.56 -11.60
N TYR A 95 15.19 2.48 -11.77
CA TYR A 95 14.70 1.13 -12.06
C TYR A 95 14.20 0.35 -10.84
N TRP A 96 14.20 0.98 -9.67
CA TRP A 96 13.54 0.37 -8.51
C TRP A 96 12.03 0.28 -8.72
N GLU A 97 11.42 -0.88 -8.38
CA GLU A 97 10.00 -1.18 -8.60
C GLU A 97 9.05 -0.04 -8.16
N GLY A 98 9.29 0.58 -7.01
CA GLY A 98 8.48 1.69 -6.52
C GLY A 98 8.58 2.97 -7.38
N ASN A 99 9.72 3.22 -8.04
CA ASN A 99 9.89 4.34 -8.95
C ASN A 99 9.17 4.07 -10.29
N ILE A 100 9.25 2.85 -10.82
CA ILE A 100 8.51 2.40 -11.99
C ILE A 100 7.00 2.50 -11.72
N GLN A 101 6.54 1.99 -10.57
CA GLN A 101 5.15 2.08 -10.15
C GLN A 101 4.66 3.54 -10.11
N SER A 102 5.46 4.44 -9.52
CA SER A 102 5.14 5.87 -9.43
C SER A 102 5.04 6.54 -10.80
N ALA A 103 5.94 6.19 -11.73
CA ALA A 103 5.92 6.68 -13.11
C ALA A 103 4.65 6.23 -13.84
N ILE A 104 4.27 4.95 -13.71
CA ILE A 104 3.06 4.39 -14.31
C ILE A 104 1.80 5.08 -13.73
N VAL A 105 1.72 5.27 -12.41
CA VAL A 105 0.60 5.98 -11.77
C VAL A 105 0.48 7.41 -12.29
N SER A 106 1.63 8.11 -12.44
CA SER A 106 1.65 9.45 -13.02
C SER A 106 1.13 9.48 -14.45
N TRP A 107 1.61 8.55 -15.29
CA TRP A 107 1.17 8.42 -16.68
C TRP A 107 -0.33 8.09 -16.78
N LEU A 108 -0.82 7.14 -16.00
CA LEU A 108 -2.25 6.78 -15.94
C LEU A 108 -3.12 7.97 -15.58
N SER A 109 -2.69 8.75 -14.57
CA SER A 109 -3.42 9.95 -14.13
C SER A 109 -3.48 11.02 -15.22
N GLN A 110 -2.37 11.22 -15.96
CA GLN A 110 -2.33 12.14 -17.10
C GLN A 110 -3.21 11.67 -18.27
N ASN A 111 -3.38 10.35 -18.43
CA ASN A 111 -4.22 9.73 -19.44
C ASN A 111 -5.66 9.49 -18.96
N ARG A 112 -6.10 10.19 -17.92
CA ARG A 112 -7.47 10.20 -17.40
C ARG A 112 -7.95 8.85 -16.83
N TYR A 113 -7.03 8.00 -16.37
CA TYR A 113 -7.39 6.83 -15.59
C TYR A 113 -7.62 7.25 -14.13
N LYS A 114 -8.67 6.71 -13.52
CA LYS A 114 -8.91 6.81 -12.09
C LYS A 114 -8.11 5.73 -11.37
N ILE A 115 -7.18 6.11 -10.51
CA ILE A 115 -6.40 5.17 -9.71
C ILE A 115 -7.27 4.69 -8.54
N LEU A 116 -7.53 3.39 -8.48
CA LEU A 116 -8.35 2.77 -7.44
C LEU A 116 -7.51 2.24 -6.29
N SER A 117 -6.33 1.65 -6.60
CA SER A 117 -5.41 1.11 -5.60
C SER A 117 -3.98 1.12 -6.14
N VAL A 118 -3.03 1.33 -5.22
CA VAL A 118 -1.58 1.19 -5.47
C VAL A 118 -0.99 0.42 -4.30
N ALA A 119 -0.30 -0.69 -4.58
CA ALA A 119 0.39 -1.47 -3.55
C ALA A 119 1.58 -0.68 -2.99
N ASN A 120 1.87 -0.88 -1.72
CA ASN A 120 3.05 -0.28 -1.11
C ASN A 120 4.25 -1.20 -1.28
N THR A 121 5.09 -0.92 -2.28
CA THR A 121 6.29 -1.70 -2.62
C THR A 121 7.28 -1.80 -1.45
N ALA A 122 7.48 -0.71 -0.71
CA ALA A 122 8.41 -0.71 0.44
C ALA A 122 7.91 -1.61 1.59
N GLN A 123 6.60 -1.81 1.72
CA GLN A 123 5.98 -2.67 2.73
C GLN A 123 5.61 -4.05 2.19
N ARG A 124 5.90 -4.33 0.92
CA ARG A 124 5.55 -5.59 0.22
C ARG A 124 4.09 -5.97 0.44
N THR A 125 3.19 -5.02 0.20
CA THR A 125 1.74 -5.27 0.33
C THR A 125 1.32 -6.31 -0.70
N PRO A 126 0.70 -7.43 -0.30
CA PRO A 126 0.25 -8.43 -1.25
C PRO A 126 -0.90 -7.92 -2.11
N GLY A 127 -1.00 -8.42 -3.33
CA GLY A 127 -2.06 -8.09 -4.29
C GLY A 127 -1.54 -7.46 -5.57
N LYS A 128 -2.43 -6.86 -6.34
CA LYS A 128 -2.10 -6.18 -7.59
C LYS A 128 -1.34 -4.88 -7.31
N ASP A 129 -0.26 -4.64 -8.05
CA ASP A 129 0.60 -3.46 -7.82
C ASP A 129 -0.15 -2.16 -8.10
N ILE A 130 -0.94 -2.11 -9.18
CA ILE A 130 -1.81 -0.97 -9.49
C ILE A 130 -3.16 -1.49 -9.97
N ILE A 131 -4.23 -0.88 -9.47
CA ILE A 131 -5.58 -1.04 -10.01
C ILE A 131 -6.06 0.33 -10.46
N ALA A 132 -6.43 0.45 -11.72
CA ALA A 132 -6.96 1.66 -12.31
C ALA A 132 -8.27 1.39 -13.06
N GLU A 133 -8.99 2.44 -13.38
CA GLU A 133 -10.24 2.41 -14.14
C GLU A 133 -10.19 3.46 -15.24
N SER A 134 -10.48 3.06 -16.46
CA SER A 134 -10.57 3.96 -17.61
C SER A 134 -11.86 4.79 -17.56
N LEU A 135 -11.96 5.83 -18.40
CA LEU A 135 -13.17 6.66 -18.52
C LEU A 135 -14.43 5.83 -18.88
N ASN A 136 -14.26 4.71 -19.55
CA ASN A 136 -15.35 3.81 -19.94
C ASN A 136 -15.73 2.82 -18.82
N GLY A 137 -15.19 2.99 -17.60
CA GLY A 137 -15.44 2.11 -16.46
C GLY A 137 -14.71 0.77 -16.53
N LYS A 138 -13.86 0.53 -17.55
CA LYS A 138 -13.10 -0.71 -17.69
C LYS A 138 -11.92 -0.71 -16.72
N LYS A 139 -11.79 -1.76 -15.92
CA LYS A 139 -10.69 -1.92 -14.97
C LYS A 139 -9.41 -2.34 -15.68
N LEU A 140 -8.30 -1.83 -15.20
CA LEU A 140 -6.94 -2.18 -15.62
C LEU A 140 -6.16 -2.63 -14.38
N TRP A 141 -5.63 -3.85 -14.42
CA TRP A 141 -4.75 -4.39 -13.38
C TRP A 141 -3.34 -4.50 -13.90
N ILE A 142 -2.39 -4.00 -13.13
CA ILE A 142 -1.00 -3.92 -13.54
C ILE A 142 -0.13 -4.62 -12.51
N THR A 143 0.77 -5.49 -12.98
CA THR A 143 1.92 -5.95 -12.20
C THR A 143 3.15 -5.14 -12.60
N VAL A 144 3.98 -4.79 -11.63
CA VAL A 144 5.18 -3.98 -11.83
C VAL A 144 6.39 -4.74 -11.32
N LYS A 145 7.49 -4.69 -12.07
CA LYS A 145 8.77 -5.22 -11.62
C LYS A 145 9.87 -4.17 -11.85
N GLY A 146 10.76 -4.05 -10.89
CA GLY A 146 11.98 -3.28 -11.03
C GLY A 146 13.05 -4.07 -11.78
N TYR A 147 14.27 -3.54 -11.89
CA TYR A 147 15.42 -4.24 -12.44
C TYR A 147 16.43 -4.58 -11.33
N PRO A 148 16.95 -5.81 -11.28
CA PRO A 148 17.86 -6.23 -10.21
C PRO A 148 19.26 -5.65 -10.38
N GLU A 149 19.87 -5.21 -9.29
CA GLU A 149 21.24 -4.67 -9.29
C GLU A 149 22.31 -5.76 -9.39
N LYS A 150 22.02 -6.93 -8.82
CA LYS A 150 22.96 -8.07 -8.79
C LYS A 150 22.41 -9.22 -9.61
N SER A 151 23.29 -9.96 -10.28
CA SER A 151 22.92 -11.12 -11.13
C SER A 151 21.80 -10.76 -12.13
N SER A 152 21.90 -9.60 -12.74
CA SER A 152 20.81 -8.88 -13.41
C SER A 152 20.07 -9.76 -14.44
N HIS A 153 20.78 -10.46 -15.32
CA HIS A 153 20.13 -11.28 -16.36
C HIS A 153 19.32 -12.44 -15.79
N THR A 154 19.86 -13.20 -14.86
CA THR A 154 19.15 -14.36 -14.30
C THR A 154 17.97 -13.92 -13.46
N GLN A 155 18.16 -12.91 -12.61
CA GLN A 155 17.12 -12.44 -11.70
C GLN A 155 16.02 -11.67 -12.46
N ALA A 156 16.38 -10.87 -13.49
CA ALA A 156 15.41 -10.22 -14.35
C ALA A 156 14.50 -11.24 -15.04
N ARG A 157 15.06 -12.33 -15.57
CA ARG A 157 14.26 -13.41 -16.18
C ARG A 157 13.28 -14.04 -15.19
N HIS A 158 13.69 -14.25 -13.92
CA HIS A 158 12.79 -14.76 -12.88
C HIS A 158 11.68 -13.75 -12.57
N TRP A 159 11.99 -12.48 -12.45
CA TRP A 159 10.99 -11.44 -12.17
C TRP A 159 10.02 -11.27 -13.35
N PHE A 160 10.52 -11.35 -14.58
CA PHE A 160 9.67 -11.34 -15.76
C PHE A 160 8.73 -12.54 -15.80
N ALA A 161 9.26 -13.75 -15.55
CA ALA A 161 8.44 -14.96 -15.49
C ALA A 161 7.37 -14.87 -14.40
N GLN A 162 7.72 -14.33 -13.22
CA GLN A 162 6.77 -14.07 -12.15
C GLN A 162 5.68 -13.07 -12.59
N ALA A 163 6.05 -11.98 -13.25
CA ALA A 163 5.08 -11.01 -13.74
C ALA A 163 4.11 -11.62 -14.76
N ILE A 164 4.59 -12.48 -15.67
CA ILE A 164 3.73 -13.25 -16.58
C ILE A 164 2.78 -14.16 -15.80
N PHE A 165 3.28 -14.84 -14.76
CA PHE A 165 2.46 -15.70 -13.93
C PHE A 165 1.39 -14.92 -13.17
N ASP A 166 1.73 -13.73 -12.64
CA ASP A 166 0.76 -12.82 -12.02
C ASP A 166 -0.36 -12.45 -13.01
N LEU A 167 -0.03 -12.13 -14.28
CA LEU A 167 -1.03 -11.81 -15.28
C LEU A 167 -1.93 -13.01 -15.64
N ILE A 168 -1.40 -14.23 -15.64
CA ILE A 168 -2.19 -15.44 -15.86
C ILE A 168 -3.21 -15.60 -14.71
N LEU A 169 -2.77 -15.44 -13.46
CA LEU A 169 -3.66 -15.50 -12.29
C LEU A 169 -4.71 -14.40 -12.32
N TYR A 170 -4.33 -13.18 -12.73
CA TYR A 170 -5.28 -12.06 -12.85
C TYR A 170 -6.32 -12.33 -13.94
N ARG A 171 -5.93 -12.97 -15.03
CA ARG A 171 -6.86 -13.36 -16.11
C ARG A 171 -7.85 -14.43 -15.65
N ASP A 172 -7.39 -15.38 -14.85
CA ASP A 172 -8.24 -16.41 -14.25
C ASP A 172 -9.23 -15.79 -13.25
N GLU A 173 -8.74 -14.86 -12.39
CA GLU A 173 -9.59 -14.16 -11.40
C GLU A 173 -10.67 -13.28 -12.08
N SER A 174 -10.34 -12.63 -13.18
CA SER A 174 -11.28 -11.76 -13.91
C SER A 174 -10.99 -11.72 -15.41
N PRO A 175 -11.74 -12.48 -16.20
CA PRO A 175 -11.56 -12.55 -17.65
C PRO A 175 -11.78 -11.24 -18.40
N SER A 176 -12.53 -10.30 -17.84
CA SER A 176 -12.96 -9.05 -18.53
C SER A 176 -12.07 -7.83 -18.24
N VAL A 177 -11.12 -7.91 -17.31
CA VAL A 177 -10.23 -6.77 -17.00
C VAL A 177 -9.12 -6.65 -18.04
N ASP A 178 -8.67 -5.42 -18.27
CA ASP A 178 -7.43 -5.18 -19.00
C ASP A 178 -6.25 -5.50 -18.09
N LEU A 179 -5.21 -6.10 -18.66
CA LEU A 179 -3.99 -6.46 -17.93
C LEU A 179 -2.79 -5.77 -18.56
N ALA A 180 -1.88 -5.31 -17.75
CA ALA A 180 -0.64 -4.71 -18.18
C ALA A 180 0.53 -5.11 -17.26
N MET A 181 1.74 -4.98 -17.79
CA MET A 181 2.99 -5.18 -17.07
C MET A 181 3.81 -3.90 -17.17
N GLY A 182 4.28 -3.43 -16.02
CA GLY A 182 5.21 -2.32 -15.93
C GLY A 182 6.64 -2.81 -15.72
N LEU A 183 7.51 -2.51 -16.66
CA LEU A 183 8.93 -2.88 -16.63
C LEU A 183 9.79 -1.67 -16.97
N PRO A 184 11.04 -1.58 -16.47
CA PRO A 184 12.01 -0.62 -16.98
C PRO A 184 12.44 -1.03 -18.40
N ASP A 185 12.90 -0.08 -19.18
CA ASP A 185 13.27 -0.26 -20.60
C ASP A 185 14.53 -1.09 -20.84
N ASN A 186 15.28 -1.40 -19.80
CA ASN A 186 16.48 -2.26 -19.85
C ASN A 186 16.19 -3.73 -19.49
N PHE A 187 14.93 -4.14 -19.50
CA PHE A 187 14.51 -5.52 -19.19
C PHE A 187 14.83 -6.47 -20.34
#